data_689d4eda69df0b358ee5bbad276a042e
#
_entry.id   689d4eda69df0b358ee5bbad276a042e
#
_cell.length_a   1.000
_cell.length_b   1.000
_cell.length_c   1.000
_cell.angle_alpha   90.00
_cell.angle_beta   90.00
_cell.angle_gamma   90.00
#
_symmetry.space_group_name_H-M   'P 1'
#
loop_
_entity.id
_entity.type
_entity.pdbx_description
1 polymer ?
#
loop_
_entity_poly.entity_id
_entity_poly.type
_entity_poly.pdbx_seq_one_letter_code
_entity_poly.pdbx_strand_id
1 'polypeptide(L)'
;MAYRVQIAPSMLAADFLNLAKDVELVNQHADAFHLDIMDGTFVPNISYGFPIVEAIARKATKPLDAHLMIVHPEKYIDRFAKVGVDMLSFHLNAAEYPGQVLAHIWAAGMI
;
A
#
# COMPACT_ATOMS: atom_id res chain seq x y z
N MET A 1 -9.46 18.15 23.27
CA MET A 1 -8.49 17.41 22.47
C MET A 1 -8.79 17.67 20.98
N ALA A 2 -7.81 18.13 20.25
CA ALA A 2 -7.99 18.41 18.83
C ALA A 2 -7.74 17.15 18.02
N TYR A 3 -8.66 16.83 17.13
CA TYR A 3 -8.47 15.74 16.17
C TYR A 3 -7.76 16.29 14.92
N ARG A 4 -6.72 15.59 14.48
CA ARG A 4 -6.04 15.92 13.26
C ARG A 4 -6.52 14.98 12.15
N VAL A 5 -6.98 15.57 11.05
CA VAL A 5 -7.31 14.81 9.84
C VAL A 5 -6.02 14.42 9.16
N GLN A 6 -5.91 13.14 8.80
CA GLN A 6 -4.80 12.62 7.99
C GLN A 6 -5.26 12.38 6.57
N ILE A 7 -4.45 12.77 5.61
CA ILE A 7 -4.75 12.63 4.19
C ILE A 7 -3.74 11.68 3.57
N ALA A 8 -4.25 10.62 2.95
CA ALA A 8 -3.46 9.59 2.27
C ALA A 8 -3.96 9.43 0.83
N PRO A 9 -3.47 10.25 -0.11
CA PRO A 9 -3.91 10.16 -1.50
C PRO A 9 -3.55 8.81 -2.12
N SER A 10 -4.47 8.26 -2.92
CA SER A 10 -4.19 7.05 -3.68
C SER A 10 -3.25 7.37 -4.83
N MET A 11 -2.15 6.65 -4.90
CA MET A 11 -1.19 6.78 -5.99
C MET A 11 -1.70 6.20 -7.32
N LEU A 12 -2.85 5.52 -7.28
CA LEU A 12 -3.51 5.08 -8.51
C LEU A 12 -3.96 6.27 -9.37
N ALA A 13 -4.21 7.42 -8.75
CA ALA A 13 -4.58 8.65 -9.44
C ALA A 13 -3.37 9.47 -9.93
N ALA A 14 -2.15 9.00 -9.69
CA ALA A 14 -0.94 9.71 -10.10
C ALA A 14 -0.71 9.62 -11.61
N ASP A 15 0.09 10.55 -12.11
CA ASP A 15 0.61 10.49 -13.47
C ASP A 15 1.87 9.61 -13.48
N PHE A 16 1.75 8.39 -13.99
CA PHE A 16 2.84 7.42 -13.96
C PHE A 16 4.00 7.80 -14.89
N LEU A 17 3.79 8.70 -15.85
CA LEU A 17 4.87 9.23 -16.68
C LEU A 17 5.66 10.31 -15.95
N ASN A 18 5.13 10.85 -14.86
CA ASN A 18 5.76 11.89 -14.04
C ASN A 18 5.64 11.53 -12.56
N LEU A 19 5.83 10.26 -12.24
CA LEU A 19 5.59 9.73 -10.89
C LEU A 19 6.40 10.45 -9.81
N ALA A 20 7.67 10.77 -10.09
CA ALA A 20 8.53 11.45 -9.13
C ALA A 20 7.95 12.78 -8.67
N LYS A 21 7.33 13.54 -9.58
CA LYS A 21 6.70 14.83 -9.27
C LYS A 21 5.50 14.64 -8.34
N ASP A 22 4.67 13.62 -8.59
CA ASP A 22 3.51 13.35 -7.76
C ASP A 22 3.91 12.81 -6.38
N VAL A 23 4.96 12.00 -6.30
CA VAL A 23 5.52 11.56 -5.02
C VAL A 23 5.99 12.77 -4.20
N GLU A 24 6.66 13.73 -4.84
CA GLU A 24 7.12 14.95 -4.17
C GLU A 24 5.95 15.77 -3.63
N LEU A 25 4.85 15.89 -4.37
CA LEU A 25 3.65 16.59 -3.90
C LEU A 25 3.07 15.94 -2.65
N VAL A 26 3.00 14.62 -2.60
CA VAL A 26 2.52 13.89 -1.43
C VAL A 26 3.45 14.08 -0.25
N ASN A 27 4.78 14.01 -0.47
CA ASN A 27 5.76 14.27 0.58
C ASN A 27 5.58 15.64 1.23
N GLN A 28 5.23 16.66 0.43
CA GLN A 28 5.10 18.04 0.91
C GLN A 28 3.74 18.34 1.53
N HIS A 29 2.66 17.73 1.02
CA HIS A 29 1.29 18.17 1.31
C HIS A 29 0.38 17.15 1.97
N ALA A 30 0.77 15.90 2.05
CA ALA A 30 -0.07 14.83 2.60
C ALA A 30 0.61 14.12 3.77
N ASP A 31 -0.10 13.18 4.39
CA ASP A 31 0.37 12.48 5.58
C ASP A 31 0.88 11.08 5.29
N ALA A 32 0.42 10.47 4.21
CA ALA A 32 0.80 9.11 3.83
C ALA A 32 0.54 8.89 2.34
N PHE A 33 1.13 7.82 1.81
CA PHE A 33 0.85 7.32 0.47
C PHE A 33 -0.12 6.15 0.57
N HIS A 34 -1.24 6.20 -0.14
CA HIS A 34 -2.14 5.05 -0.24
C HIS A 34 -1.88 4.32 -1.55
N LEU A 35 -1.57 3.02 -1.42
CA LEU A 35 -1.19 2.17 -2.55
C LEU A 35 -2.28 1.13 -2.79
N ASP A 36 -3.12 1.36 -3.79
CA ASP A 36 -4.20 0.44 -4.17
C ASP A 36 -3.66 -0.64 -5.11
N ILE A 37 -3.50 -1.85 -4.59
CA ILE A 37 -2.95 -3.00 -5.33
C ILE A 37 -4.09 -3.89 -5.78
N MET A 38 -4.26 -4.02 -7.08
CA MET A 38 -5.34 -4.78 -7.73
C MET A 38 -4.75 -5.81 -8.69
N ASP A 39 -5.27 -7.03 -8.65
CA ASP A 39 -4.73 -8.16 -9.41
C ASP A 39 -5.57 -8.58 -10.63
N GLY A 40 -6.72 -7.95 -10.85
CA GLY A 40 -7.61 -8.32 -11.95
C GLY A 40 -8.40 -9.60 -11.69
N THR A 41 -8.23 -10.24 -10.53
CA THR A 41 -8.94 -11.46 -10.13
C THR A 41 -9.90 -11.17 -8.99
N PHE A 42 -9.41 -10.63 -7.90
CA PHE A 42 -10.25 -10.23 -6.76
C PHE A 42 -11.14 -9.05 -7.13
N VAL A 43 -10.62 -8.13 -7.95
CA VAL A 43 -11.36 -7.00 -8.52
C VAL A 43 -11.14 -6.98 -10.04
N PRO A 44 -12.06 -6.37 -10.83
CA PRO A 44 -11.98 -6.42 -12.30
C PRO A 44 -11.01 -5.39 -12.90
N ASN A 45 -9.95 -5.04 -12.20
CA ASN A 45 -8.94 -4.09 -12.66
C ASN A 45 -7.56 -4.54 -12.20
N ILE A 46 -6.55 -4.10 -12.92
CA ILE A 46 -5.14 -4.31 -12.56
C ILE A 46 -4.53 -2.93 -12.34
N SER A 47 -3.95 -2.69 -11.19
CA SER A 47 -3.32 -1.40 -10.91
C SER A 47 -1.81 -1.43 -11.20
N TYR A 48 -1.00 -1.72 -10.21
CA TYR A 48 0.46 -1.78 -10.34
C TYR A 48 1.01 -2.74 -9.29
N GLY A 49 2.26 -3.13 -9.47
CA GLY A 49 2.93 -4.07 -8.59
C GLY A 49 4.20 -3.49 -7.98
N PHE A 50 5.13 -4.39 -7.63
CA PHE A 50 6.32 -4.03 -6.88
C PHE A 50 7.25 -3.04 -7.57
N PRO A 51 7.43 -3.02 -8.90
CA PRO A 51 8.28 -2.01 -9.51
C PRO A 51 7.85 -0.58 -9.22
N ILE A 52 6.55 -0.33 -9.21
CA ILE A 52 5.99 0.98 -8.89
C ILE A 52 6.06 1.25 -7.38
N VAL A 53 5.72 0.27 -6.56
CA VAL A 53 5.80 0.40 -5.09
C VAL A 53 7.25 0.71 -4.67
N GLU A 54 8.21 0.00 -5.23
CA GLU A 54 9.63 0.23 -4.97
C GLU A 54 10.09 1.62 -5.41
N ALA A 55 9.61 2.09 -6.56
CA ALA A 55 9.93 3.42 -7.06
C ALA A 55 9.40 4.51 -6.11
N ILE A 56 8.15 4.35 -5.66
CA ILE A 56 7.55 5.27 -4.69
C ILE A 56 8.33 5.23 -3.36
N ALA A 57 8.64 4.04 -2.86
CA ALA A 57 9.36 3.86 -1.60
C ALA A 57 10.73 4.53 -1.60
N ARG A 58 11.43 4.51 -2.73
CA ARG A 58 12.75 5.15 -2.83
C ARG A 58 12.71 6.66 -2.61
N LYS A 59 11.60 7.31 -2.97
CA LYS A 59 11.47 8.77 -2.89
C LYS A 59 10.57 9.23 -1.74
N ALA A 60 9.72 8.37 -1.22
CA ALA A 60 8.74 8.71 -0.19
C ALA A 60 9.42 9.09 1.14
N THR A 61 8.95 10.18 1.75
CA THR A 61 9.33 10.58 3.11
C THR A 61 8.17 10.44 4.09
N LYS A 62 7.04 9.95 3.63
CA LYS A 62 5.83 9.69 4.43
C LYS A 62 5.53 8.21 4.44
N PRO A 63 4.74 7.73 5.42
CA PRO A 63 4.39 6.31 5.49
C PRO A 63 3.69 5.78 4.24
N LEU A 64 3.88 4.50 3.96
CA LEU A 64 3.23 3.78 2.87
C LEU A 64 2.15 2.89 3.44
N ASP A 65 0.92 3.06 2.96
CA ASP A 65 -0.26 2.29 3.34
C ASP A 65 -0.73 1.50 2.13
N ALA A 66 -0.50 0.19 2.13
CA ALA A 66 -0.89 -0.68 1.01
C ALA A 66 -2.25 -1.32 1.27
N HIS A 67 -3.16 -1.16 0.32
CA HIS A 67 -4.48 -1.78 0.32
C HIS A 67 -4.50 -2.89 -0.73
N LEU A 68 -4.55 -4.13 -0.27
CA LEU A 68 -4.45 -5.30 -1.14
C LEU A 68 -5.83 -5.79 -1.57
N MET A 69 -6.18 -5.50 -2.81
CA MET A 69 -7.38 -6.02 -3.49
C MET A 69 -6.94 -7.17 -4.40
N ILE A 70 -6.39 -8.21 -3.78
CA ILE A 70 -5.79 -9.36 -4.48
C ILE A 70 -6.22 -10.66 -3.82
N VAL A 71 -6.19 -11.75 -4.59
CA VAL A 71 -6.34 -13.10 -4.04
C VAL A 71 -5.03 -13.52 -3.38
N HIS A 72 -5.11 -14.37 -2.37
CA HIS A 72 -3.95 -14.90 -1.66
C HIS A 72 -2.97 -13.81 -1.18
N PRO A 73 -3.44 -12.82 -0.40
CA PRO A 73 -2.57 -11.74 0.07
C PRO A 73 -1.39 -12.23 0.91
N GLU A 74 -1.54 -13.39 1.58
CA GLU A 74 -0.50 -14.00 2.43
C GLU A 74 0.81 -14.27 1.68
N LYS A 75 0.76 -14.40 0.36
CA LYS A 75 1.95 -14.67 -0.44
C LYS A 75 2.90 -13.47 -0.55
N TYR A 76 2.43 -12.28 -0.24
CA TYR A 76 3.17 -11.04 -0.54
C TYR A 76 3.52 -10.21 0.68
N ILE A 77 3.10 -10.62 1.88
CA ILE A 77 3.26 -9.84 3.11
C ILE A 77 4.73 -9.48 3.36
N ASP A 78 5.62 -10.46 3.34
CA ASP A 78 7.04 -10.24 3.60
C ASP A 78 7.65 -9.29 2.56
N ARG A 79 7.23 -9.41 1.33
CA ARG A 79 7.75 -8.60 0.25
C ARG A 79 7.32 -7.14 0.39
N PHE A 80 6.08 -6.88 0.81
CA PHE A 80 5.64 -5.53 1.09
C PHE A 80 6.38 -4.93 2.29
N ALA A 81 6.60 -5.70 3.34
CA ALA A 81 7.38 -5.26 4.48
C ALA A 81 8.80 -4.88 4.08
N LYS A 82 9.42 -5.71 3.23
CA LYS A 82 10.81 -5.49 2.78
C LYS A 82 10.98 -4.22 1.96
N VAL A 83 9.98 -3.85 1.14
CA VAL A 83 10.08 -2.62 0.34
C VAL A 83 9.78 -1.36 1.16
N GLY A 84 9.34 -1.49 2.40
CA GLY A 84 9.13 -0.34 3.29
C GLY A 84 7.68 0.05 3.52
N VAL A 85 6.73 -0.82 3.25
CA VAL A 85 5.31 -0.58 3.58
C VAL A 85 5.15 -0.61 5.10
N ASP A 86 4.46 0.39 5.63
CA ASP A 86 4.25 0.57 7.07
C ASP A 86 2.91 0.01 7.54
N MET A 87 1.88 0.14 6.71
CA MET A 87 0.53 -0.33 6.99
C MET A 87 0.03 -1.17 5.83
N LEU A 88 -0.65 -2.27 6.14
CA LEU A 88 -1.17 -3.16 5.11
C LEU A 88 -2.56 -3.62 5.47
N SER A 89 -3.51 -3.44 4.56
CA SER A 89 -4.86 -3.94 4.69
C SER A 89 -5.18 -4.94 3.58
N PHE A 90 -6.07 -5.88 3.89
CA PHE A 90 -6.54 -6.89 2.96
C PHE A 90 -8.02 -7.15 3.22
N HIS A 91 -8.69 -7.83 2.29
CA HIS A 91 -10.11 -8.17 2.43
C HIS A 91 -10.26 -9.54 3.07
N LEU A 92 -11.14 -9.64 4.07
CA LEU A 92 -11.35 -10.88 4.81
C LEU A 92 -11.72 -12.05 3.90
N ASN A 93 -12.51 -11.80 2.87
CA ASN A 93 -12.95 -12.83 1.94
C ASN A 93 -11.89 -13.22 0.89
N ALA A 94 -10.73 -12.57 0.89
CA ALA A 94 -9.61 -12.93 0.03
C ALA A 94 -8.66 -13.92 0.69
N ALA A 95 -8.78 -14.14 1.99
CA ALA A 95 -7.90 -15.01 2.77
C ALA A 95 -8.67 -16.18 3.35
N GLU A 96 -8.10 -17.39 3.24
CA GLU A 96 -8.66 -18.58 3.84
C GLU A 96 -8.57 -18.53 5.37
N TYR A 97 -7.45 -18.00 5.89
CA TYR A 97 -7.19 -17.86 7.32
C TYR A 97 -6.83 -16.42 7.68
N PRO A 98 -7.84 -15.51 7.77
CA PRO A 98 -7.56 -14.09 8.00
C PRO A 98 -6.78 -13.79 9.28
N GLY A 99 -7.03 -14.53 10.35
CA GLY A 99 -6.30 -14.35 11.61
C GLY A 99 -4.81 -14.63 11.47
N GLN A 100 -4.44 -15.62 10.67
CA GLN A 100 -3.03 -15.93 10.39
C GLN A 100 -2.38 -14.85 9.54
N VAL A 101 -3.12 -14.27 8.59
CA VAL A 101 -2.64 -13.16 7.78
C VAL A 101 -2.36 -11.95 8.65
N LEU A 102 -3.27 -11.59 9.56
CA LEU A 102 -3.05 -10.49 10.50
C LEU A 102 -1.82 -10.72 11.38
N ALA A 103 -1.66 -11.91 11.91
CA ALA A 103 -0.49 -12.25 12.73
C ALA A 103 0.81 -12.12 11.93
N HIS A 104 0.79 -12.52 10.67
CA HIS A 104 1.95 -12.41 9.78
C HIS A 104 2.30 -10.94 9.50
N ILE A 105 1.30 -10.10 9.26
CA ILE A 105 1.50 -8.65 9.05
C ILE A 105 2.20 -8.03 10.27
N TRP A 106 1.70 -8.33 11.47
CA TRP A 106 2.29 -7.80 12.70
C TRP A 106 3.70 -8.34 12.93
N ALA A 107 3.92 -9.65 12.70
CA ALA A 107 5.23 -10.25 12.83
C ALA A 107 6.25 -9.66 11.85
N ALA A 108 5.81 -9.18 10.70
CA ALA A 108 6.66 -8.53 9.70
C ALA A 108 6.94 -7.04 10.03
N GLY A 109 6.39 -6.51 11.11
CA GLY A 109 6.63 -5.15 11.56
C GLY A 109 5.67 -4.10 11.00
N MET A 110 4.64 -4.51 10.30
CA MET A 110 3.59 -3.61 9.78
C MET A 110 2.38 -3.58 10.71
N ILE A 111 1.51 -2.61 10.47
CA ILE A 111 0.27 -2.45 11.22
C ILE A 111 -0.90 -2.94 10.38
#